data_ec627dad3e899385835a8ff94389bf4c
#
_entry.id   ec627dad3e899385835a8ff94389bf4c
#
_cell.length_a   1.000
_cell.length_b   1.000
_cell.length_c   1.000
_cell.angle_alpha   90.00
_cell.angle_beta   90.00
_cell.angle_gamma   90.00
#
_symmetry.space_group_name_H-M   'P 1'
#
loop_
_entity.id
_entity.type
_entity.pdbx_description
1 polymer ?
#
loop_
_entity_poly.entity_id
_entity_poly.type
_entity_poly.pdbx_seq_one_letter_code
_entity_poly.pdbx_strand_id
1 'polypeptide(L)'
;MAAEPSVAAPVWPRTWLPLASAPMRVRLVRGAYRDCAPQCDEWISVEGTIGAESLALLRRALDATKKRKLPILIHSAGGRADIAMSMGRLIRARGLDVVVARTEFEPAASEPRGWAMSNSAICASGCSMVLAGGVRRFVAPESWTGVHEGVVPAQTVVQTIRYYRTRTFVRGNRIVGREKVFVGEKHVSRRFGRSAPTARSYAQLAAFFIEMGMTKQLYELLHTAPSQSMRWLTPDELLATRLATENRSAETIVHTPRAPAEPPATAFPAATPAEVVIKAAEPAPGSLSAPPPLPSFLRSTSARLHCAFCSGAGRKGGGDAPPPH
;
A
#
# COMPACT_ATOMS: atom_id res chain seq x y z
N MET A 1 -10.72 -6.26 -39.17
CA MET A 1 -10.11 -6.06 -37.84
C MET A 1 -9.11 -4.94 -37.98
N ALA A 2 -9.47 -3.74 -37.59
CA ALA A 2 -8.58 -2.59 -37.59
C ALA A 2 -7.68 -2.69 -36.36
N ALA A 3 -6.36 -2.65 -36.55
CA ALA A 3 -5.40 -2.60 -35.48
C ALA A 3 -5.61 -1.29 -34.69
N GLU A 4 -5.90 -1.40 -33.40
CA GLU A 4 -5.92 -0.22 -32.52
C GLU A 4 -4.56 0.48 -32.55
N PRO A 5 -4.52 1.82 -32.63
CA PRO A 5 -3.27 2.54 -32.63
C PRO A 5 -2.58 2.28 -31.29
N SER A 6 -1.43 1.64 -31.35
CA SER A 6 -0.50 1.52 -30.22
C SER A 6 -0.17 2.92 -29.75
N VAL A 7 -0.69 3.33 -28.60
CA VAL A 7 -0.28 4.57 -27.95
C VAL A 7 1.21 4.39 -27.60
N ALA A 8 2.07 5.11 -28.31
CA ALA A 8 3.50 5.08 -28.07
C ALA A 8 3.75 5.36 -26.59
N ALA A 9 4.55 4.50 -25.94
CA ALA A 9 4.93 4.71 -24.56
C ALA A 9 5.52 6.13 -24.39
N PRO A 10 5.04 6.93 -23.44
CA PRO A 10 5.50 8.28 -23.28
C PRO A 10 7.00 8.31 -23.05
N VAL A 11 7.68 9.14 -23.79
CA VAL A 11 9.10 9.43 -23.54
C VAL A 11 9.17 10.25 -22.25
N TRP A 12 9.54 9.57 -21.18
CA TRP A 12 9.69 10.18 -19.87
C TRP A 12 10.71 11.30 -19.89
N PRO A 13 10.38 12.49 -19.40
CA PRO A 13 11.40 13.45 -19.04
C PRO A 13 12.27 12.83 -17.94
N ARG A 14 13.50 12.49 -18.25
CA ARG A 14 14.43 11.81 -17.34
C ARG A 14 14.66 12.54 -16.01
N THR A 15 14.25 13.80 -15.93
CA THR A 15 14.42 14.69 -14.78
C THR A 15 13.45 14.41 -13.61
N TRP A 16 12.27 13.83 -13.83
CA TRP A 16 11.23 13.70 -12.79
C TRP A 16 11.10 12.30 -12.19
N LEU A 17 11.53 11.28 -12.92
CA LEU A 17 11.50 9.89 -12.43
C LEU A 17 12.32 9.69 -11.14
N PRO A 18 13.47 10.35 -10.93
CA PRO A 18 14.22 10.24 -9.68
C PRO A 18 13.43 10.66 -8.44
N LEU A 19 12.60 11.71 -8.52
CA LEU A 19 11.80 12.17 -7.37
C LEU A 19 10.68 11.20 -7.02
N ALA A 20 9.98 10.69 -8.03
CA ALA A 20 8.91 9.70 -7.82
C ALA A 20 9.43 8.35 -7.27
N SER A 21 10.70 8.05 -7.47
CA SER A 21 11.37 6.81 -7.05
C SER A 21 12.28 6.97 -5.82
N ALA A 22 12.50 8.19 -5.35
CA ALA A 22 13.23 8.46 -4.11
C ALA A 22 12.44 7.94 -2.88
N PRO A 23 13.05 7.78 -1.70
CA PRO A 23 12.32 7.51 -0.47
C PRO A 23 11.20 8.53 -0.23
N MET A 24 10.02 8.05 0.17
CA MET A 24 8.84 8.91 0.33
C MET A 24 9.08 10.03 1.33
N ARG A 25 8.67 11.22 0.94
CA ARG A 25 8.63 12.42 1.78
C ARG A 25 7.19 12.92 1.86
N VAL A 26 6.78 13.30 3.06
CA VAL A 26 5.45 13.88 3.29
C VAL A 26 5.64 15.22 4.00
N ARG A 27 5.13 16.30 3.41
CA ARG A 27 5.33 17.66 3.90
C ARG A 27 4.02 18.44 3.85
N LEU A 28 3.77 19.25 4.88
CA LEU A 28 2.77 20.30 4.80
C LEU A 28 3.41 21.47 4.03
N VAL A 29 2.76 21.92 2.99
CA VAL A 29 3.29 22.94 2.07
C VAL A 29 2.32 24.10 2.00
N ARG A 30 2.87 25.31 1.96
CA ARG A 30 2.14 26.55 1.71
C ARG A 30 2.45 27.05 0.30
N GLY A 31 1.44 27.54 -0.41
CA GLY A 31 1.60 28.09 -1.75
C GLY A 31 2.58 29.27 -1.78
N ALA A 32 3.41 29.34 -2.84
CA ALA A 32 4.38 30.39 -3.08
C ALA A 32 3.91 31.40 -4.15
N TYR A 33 2.60 31.52 -4.34
CA TYR A 33 2.02 32.44 -5.30
C TYR A 33 2.07 33.88 -4.80
N ARG A 34 2.40 34.83 -5.70
CA ARG A 34 2.69 36.24 -5.33
C ARG A 34 1.56 36.92 -4.58
N ASP A 35 0.31 36.63 -4.96
CA ASP A 35 -0.87 37.36 -4.48
C ASP A 35 -1.70 36.57 -3.45
N CYS A 36 -1.15 35.49 -2.91
CA CYS A 36 -1.91 34.65 -1.97
C CYS A 36 -1.81 35.08 -0.50
N ALA A 37 -0.81 35.92 -0.14
CA ALA A 37 -0.62 36.32 1.26
C ALA A 37 -1.75 37.27 1.75
N PRO A 38 -2.26 37.10 2.97
CA PRO A 38 -1.83 36.16 4.01
C PRO A 38 -2.49 34.78 3.92
N GLN A 39 -3.43 34.53 3.00
CA GLN A 39 -4.30 33.34 2.94
C GLN A 39 -3.88 32.38 1.81
N CYS A 40 -2.59 32.08 1.71
CA CYS A 40 -2.10 31.13 0.72
C CYS A 40 -2.72 29.75 0.94
N ASP A 41 -3.04 29.08 -0.16
CA ASP A 41 -3.47 27.69 -0.14
C ASP A 41 -2.40 26.79 0.48
N GLU A 42 -2.86 25.74 1.14
CA GLU A 42 -1.99 24.74 1.73
C GLU A 42 -2.39 23.34 1.25
N TRP A 43 -1.42 22.47 1.15
CA TRP A 43 -1.62 21.07 0.80
C TRP A 43 -0.63 20.15 1.50
N ILE A 44 -0.89 18.86 1.43
CA ILE A 44 0.05 17.83 1.87
C ILE A 44 0.71 17.26 0.63
N SER A 45 2.03 17.53 0.45
CA SER A 45 2.84 16.92 -0.59
C SER A 45 3.26 15.52 -0.16
N VAL A 46 3.01 14.51 -1.01
CA VAL A 46 3.36 13.09 -0.80
C VAL A 46 4.14 12.64 -2.01
N GLU A 47 5.46 12.59 -1.91
CA GLU A 47 6.36 12.33 -3.03
C GLU A 47 7.35 11.21 -2.74
N GLY A 48 7.54 10.31 -3.71
CA GLY A 48 8.51 9.22 -3.64
C GLY A 48 7.91 7.82 -3.56
N THR A 49 8.76 6.83 -3.32
CA THR A 49 8.39 5.41 -3.26
C THR A 49 7.66 5.08 -1.99
N ILE A 50 6.55 4.35 -2.11
CA ILE A 50 5.76 3.87 -0.96
C ILE A 50 6.50 2.73 -0.27
N GLY A 51 7.08 3.02 0.88
CA GLY A 51 7.83 2.11 1.73
C GLY A 51 7.16 1.84 3.08
N ALA A 52 7.86 1.15 3.97
CA ALA A 52 7.33 0.76 5.29
C ALA A 52 6.92 1.98 6.14
N GLU A 53 7.67 3.08 6.07
CA GLU A 53 7.47 4.28 6.87
C GLU A 53 6.41 5.23 6.31
N SER A 54 5.95 5.02 5.06
CA SER A 54 5.09 5.99 4.34
C SER A 54 3.77 6.25 5.06
N LEU A 55 3.15 5.22 5.63
CA LEU A 55 1.90 5.38 6.39
C LEU A 55 2.11 6.21 7.67
N ALA A 56 3.22 6.02 8.36
CA ALA A 56 3.54 6.78 9.57
C ALA A 56 3.86 8.24 9.25
N LEU A 57 4.56 8.49 8.13
CA LEU A 57 4.82 9.85 7.63
C LEU A 57 3.52 10.58 7.30
N LEU A 58 2.62 9.93 6.55
CA LEU A 58 1.32 10.52 6.20
C LEU A 58 0.49 10.80 7.46
N ARG A 59 0.43 9.87 8.40
CA ARG A 59 -0.32 10.05 9.65
C ARG A 59 0.18 11.27 10.43
N ARG A 60 1.49 11.41 10.60
CA ARG A 60 2.10 12.58 11.27
C ARG A 60 1.74 13.89 10.57
N ALA A 61 1.82 13.94 9.25
CA ALA A 61 1.45 15.14 8.49
C ALA A 61 -0.04 15.49 8.66
N LEU A 62 -0.92 14.49 8.62
CA LEU A 62 -2.35 14.67 8.82
C LEU A 62 -2.68 15.15 10.23
N ASP A 63 -1.99 14.65 11.25
CA ASP A 63 -2.21 15.08 12.64
C ASP A 63 -1.73 16.53 12.84
N ALA A 64 -0.67 16.97 12.15
CA ALA A 64 -0.19 18.33 12.15
C ALA A 64 -1.17 19.34 11.52
N THR A 65 -2.10 18.89 10.66
CA THR A 65 -3.11 19.78 10.07
C THR A 65 -4.22 20.21 11.04
N LYS A 66 -4.24 19.69 12.27
CA LYS A 66 -5.27 19.98 13.28
C LYS A 66 -6.70 19.79 12.73
N LYS A 67 -6.94 18.70 12.01
CA LYS A 67 -8.22 18.32 11.38
C LYS A 67 -8.65 19.18 10.17
N ARG A 68 -7.82 20.10 9.69
CA ARG A 68 -8.10 20.81 8.43
C ARG A 68 -8.09 19.81 7.27
N LYS A 69 -9.05 19.93 6.38
CA LYS A 69 -9.18 19.08 5.20
C LYS A 69 -8.35 19.68 4.04
N LEU A 70 -7.05 19.44 4.07
CA LEU A 70 -6.15 19.87 3.01
C LEU A 70 -6.08 18.80 1.91
N PRO A 71 -5.99 19.18 0.63
CA PRO A 71 -5.81 18.23 -0.45
C PRO A 71 -4.42 17.57 -0.32
N ILE A 72 -4.35 16.31 -0.76
CA ILE A 72 -3.09 15.58 -0.88
C ILE A 72 -2.64 15.65 -2.33
N LEU A 73 -1.45 16.20 -2.57
CA LEU A 73 -0.79 16.15 -3.85
C LEU A 73 0.18 14.98 -3.86
N ILE A 74 -0.03 14.04 -4.80
CA ILE A 74 0.77 12.80 -4.85
C ILE A 74 1.58 12.71 -6.13
N HIS A 75 2.89 12.41 -5.96
CA HIS A 75 3.83 12.12 -7.03
C HIS A 75 4.67 10.89 -6.67
N SER A 76 4.32 9.72 -7.22
CA SER A 76 4.92 8.45 -6.79
C SER A 76 4.94 7.43 -7.93
N ALA A 77 6.06 6.72 -8.08
CA ALA A 77 6.17 5.55 -8.94
C ALA A 77 5.55 4.29 -8.31
N GLY A 78 4.96 4.39 -7.13
CA GLY A 78 4.34 3.28 -6.43
C GLY A 78 5.21 2.70 -5.32
N GLY A 79 5.10 1.40 -5.09
CA GLY A 79 5.81 0.68 -4.04
C GLY A 79 4.95 -0.36 -3.35
N ARG A 80 5.08 -0.51 -2.05
CA ARG A 80 4.41 -1.54 -1.25
C ARG A 80 2.89 -1.41 -1.27
N ALA A 81 2.20 -2.40 -1.85
CA ALA A 81 0.75 -2.41 -2.00
C ALA A 81 0.00 -2.43 -0.65
N ASP A 82 0.48 -3.19 0.34
CA ASP A 82 -0.11 -3.27 1.67
C ASP A 82 -0.11 -1.91 2.39
N ILE A 83 0.99 -1.17 2.28
CA ILE A 83 1.13 0.17 2.83
C ILE A 83 0.26 1.16 2.03
N ALA A 84 0.26 1.07 0.70
CA ALA A 84 -0.54 1.93 -0.17
C ALA A 84 -2.04 1.81 0.10
N MET A 85 -2.56 0.58 0.24
CA MET A 85 -3.95 0.34 0.65
C MET A 85 -4.26 0.94 2.03
N SER A 86 -3.32 0.82 2.98
CA SER A 86 -3.49 1.40 4.32
C SER A 86 -3.50 2.93 4.29
N MET A 87 -2.66 3.55 3.44
CA MET A 87 -2.68 5.00 3.20
C MET A 87 -4.00 5.43 2.54
N GLY A 88 -4.49 4.70 1.54
CA GLY A 88 -5.77 4.97 0.89
C GLY A 88 -6.94 4.93 1.89
N ARG A 89 -7.01 3.92 2.76
CA ARG A 89 -8.03 3.85 3.82
C ARG A 89 -7.94 5.01 4.80
N LEU A 90 -6.74 5.41 5.19
CA LEU A 90 -6.54 6.56 6.07
C LEU A 90 -7.05 7.86 5.43
N ILE A 91 -6.74 8.08 4.15
CA ILE A 91 -7.19 9.24 3.38
C ILE A 91 -8.71 9.26 3.28
N ARG A 92 -9.33 8.14 2.94
CA ARG A 92 -10.80 7.98 2.85
C ARG A 92 -11.46 8.25 4.20
N ALA A 93 -10.94 7.69 5.28
CA ALA A 93 -11.47 7.88 6.64
C ALA A 93 -11.37 9.34 7.11
N ARG A 94 -10.39 10.11 6.62
CA ARG A 94 -10.23 11.54 6.90
C ARG A 94 -11.06 12.43 5.96
N GLY A 95 -11.71 11.86 4.93
CA GLY A 95 -12.53 12.58 3.96
C GLY A 95 -11.72 13.58 3.14
N LEU A 96 -10.54 13.18 2.64
CA LEU A 96 -9.62 14.07 1.95
C LEU A 96 -9.67 13.85 0.43
N ASP A 97 -9.32 14.89 -0.30
CA ASP A 97 -9.14 14.86 -1.74
C ASP A 97 -7.70 14.48 -2.09
N VAL A 98 -7.52 13.79 -3.21
CA VAL A 98 -6.19 13.44 -3.74
C VAL A 98 -6.05 13.98 -5.16
N VAL A 99 -4.92 14.59 -5.42
CA VAL A 99 -4.57 15.19 -6.71
C VAL A 99 -3.26 14.57 -7.20
N VAL A 100 -3.23 14.09 -8.42
CA VAL A 100 -1.98 13.66 -9.04
C VAL A 100 -1.19 14.89 -9.45
N ALA A 101 -0.25 15.29 -8.61
CA ALA A 101 0.56 16.46 -8.81
C ALA A 101 1.88 16.34 -8.03
N ARG A 102 2.90 17.01 -8.48
CA ARG A 102 4.17 17.22 -7.79
C ARG A 102 4.22 18.61 -7.17
N THR A 103 5.05 18.78 -6.17
CA THR A 103 5.32 20.09 -5.59
C THR A 103 6.68 20.58 -6.08
N GLU A 104 6.71 21.74 -6.72
CA GLU A 104 7.94 22.45 -7.00
C GLU A 104 8.24 23.37 -5.82
N PHE A 105 9.25 23.01 -5.04
CA PHE A 105 9.58 23.73 -3.82
C PHE A 105 10.35 25.03 -4.12
N GLU A 106 9.98 26.09 -3.39
CA GLU A 106 10.70 27.36 -3.45
C GLU A 106 12.11 27.16 -2.88
N PRO A 107 13.18 27.47 -3.65
CA PRO A 107 14.55 27.36 -3.16
C PRO A 107 14.80 28.29 -1.96
N ALA A 108 15.51 27.78 -0.95
CA ALA A 108 15.94 28.53 0.24
C ALA A 108 14.81 29.10 1.12
N ALA A 109 13.55 28.67 0.94
CA ALA A 109 12.49 29.04 1.85
C ALA A 109 12.74 28.40 3.23
N SER A 110 12.52 29.16 4.31
CA SER A 110 12.67 28.67 5.69
C SER A 110 11.61 27.64 6.08
N GLU A 111 10.43 27.71 5.46
CA GLU A 111 9.33 26.75 5.60
C GLU A 111 9.02 26.12 4.25
N PRO A 112 8.42 24.92 4.21
CA PRO A 112 8.02 24.27 2.96
C PRO A 112 7.00 25.12 2.20
N ARG A 113 7.46 25.85 1.18
CA ARG A 113 6.65 26.63 0.25
C ARG A 113 6.91 26.15 -1.18
N GLY A 114 5.93 26.31 -2.06
CA GLY A 114 6.10 25.90 -3.44
C GLY A 114 4.86 26.08 -4.30
N TRP A 115 4.90 25.46 -5.46
CA TRP A 115 3.84 25.47 -6.48
C TRP A 115 3.35 24.05 -6.73
N ALA A 116 2.06 23.90 -6.87
CA ALA A 116 1.45 22.67 -7.29
C ALA A 116 1.57 22.54 -8.82
N MET A 117 2.07 21.40 -9.29
CA MET A 117 2.34 21.17 -10.70
C MET A 117 1.77 19.84 -11.15
N SER A 118 0.77 19.88 -12.03
CA SER A 118 0.19 18.67 -12.63
C SER A 118 1.05 18.12 -13.75
N ASN A 119 1.72 19.01 -14.48
CA ASN A 119 2.58 18.60 -15.59
C ASN A 119 3.67 17.62 -15.13
N SER A 120 3.78 16.51 -15.85
CA SER A 120 4.73 15.43 -15.56
C SER A 120 4.61 14.79 -14.17
N ALA A 121 3.50 15.00 -13.47
CA ALA A 121 3.20 14.28 -12.25
C ALA A 121 2.85 12.82 -12.56
N ILE A 122 3.23 11.91 -11.66
CA ILE A 122 3.09 10.47 -11.86
C ILE A 122 2.41 9.85 -10.66
N CYS A 123 1.43 8.99 -10.92
CA CYS A 123 0.88 8.08 -9.93
C CYS A 123 0.80 6.67 -10.52
N ALA A 124 1.84 5.86 -10.30
CA ALA A 124 1.96 4.55 -10.92
C ALA A 124 1.90 3.41 -9.90
N SER A 125 1.47 2.22 -10.35
CA SER A 125 1.50 1.00 -9.53
C SER A 125 0.79 1.16 -8.18
N GLY A 126 1.46 0.92 -7.06
CA GLY A 126 0.91 1.09 -5.70
C GLY A 126 0.34 2.48 -5.42
N CYS A 127 0.76 3.53 -6.15
CA CYS A 127 0.21 4.87 -6.01
C CYS A 127 -1.29 4.93 -6.36
N SER A 128 -1.76 4.15 -7.31
CA SER A 128 -3.18 4.08 -7.68
C SER A 128 -4.08 3.72 -6.49
N MET A 129 -3.57 2.95 -5.53
CA MET A 129 -4.28 2.61 -4.29
C MET A 129 -4.38 3.81 -3.34
N VAL A 130 -3.35 4.65 -3.29
CA VAL A 130 -3.39 5.90 -2.50
C VAL A 130 -4.38 6.88 -3.14
N LEU A 131 -4.31 7.03 -4.47
CA LEU A 131 -5.24 7.87 -5.24
C LEU A 131 -6.69 7.42 -5.03
N ALA A 132 -6.97 6.11 -5.12
CA ALA A 132 -8.30 5.53 -4.90
C ALA A 132 -8.90 5.88 -3.52
N GLY A 133 -8.07 6.15 -2.53
CA GLY A 133 -8.48 6.58 -1.18
C GLY A 133 -9.13 7.96 -1.13
N GLY A 134 -8.87 8.84 -2.09
CA GLY A 134 -9.45 10.18 -2.14
C GLY A 134 -10.99 10.17 -2.26
N VAL A 135 -11.65 11.15 -1.61
CA VAL A 135 -13.09 11.38 -1.81
C VAL A 135 -13.31 11.94 -3.21
N ARG A 136 -12.65 13.06 -3.53
CA ARG A 136 -12.47 13.52 -4.91
C ARG A 136 -11.05 13.18 -5.34
N ARG A 137 -10.91 12.79 -6.59
CA ARG A 137 -9.66 12.33 -7.16
C ARG A 137 -9.43 13.07 -8.47
N PHE A 138 -8.42 13.90 -8.47
CA PHE A 138 -8.12 14.78 -9.59
C PHE A 138 -6.89 14.28 -10.33
N VAL A 139 -7.05 14.06 -11.62
CA VAL A 139 -5.97 13.63 -12.51
C VAL A 139 -6.03 14.50 -13.76
N ALA A 140 -5.06 15.37 -13.91
CA ALA A 140 -4.98 16.25 -15.07
C ALA A 140 -4.57 15.47 -16.32
N PRO A 141 -4.99 15.91 -17.54
CA PRO A 141 -4.58 15.27 -18.79
C PRO A 141 -3.05 15.22 -18.99
N GLU A 142 -2.31 16.17 -18.45
CA GLU A 142 -0.86 16.27 -18.51
C GLU A 142 -0.11 15.48 -17.43
N SER A 143 -0.85 14.81 -16.52
CA SER A 143 -0.30 13.90 -15.51
C SER A 143 -0.45 12.44 -15.93
N TRP A 144 0.32 11.57 -15.33
CA TRP A 144 0.40 10.15 -15.70
C TRP A 144 -0.09 9.25 -14.58
N THR A 145 -1.07 8.43 -14.88
CA THR A 145 -1.55 7.41 -13.93
C THR A 145 -1.51 6.04 -14.60
N GLY A 146 -0.86 5.06 -13.94
CA GLY A 146 -0.67 3.75 -14.53
C GLY A 146 -0.83 2.60 -13.54
N VAL A 147 -1.26 1.47 -14.07
CA VAL A 147 -1.46 0.22 -13.33
C VAL A 147 -0.74 -0.94 -14.03
N HIS A 148 -0.39 -1.96 -13.28
CA HIS A 148 0.20 -3.21 -13.78
C HIS A 148 -0.02 -4.33 -12.77
N GLU A 149 0.22 -5.56 -13.19
CA GLU A 149 0.20 -6.72 -12.28
C GLU A 149 1.21 -6.55 -11.16
N GLY A 150 0.81 -6.97 -9.97
CA GLY A 150 1.67 -6.92 -8.79
C GLY A 150 2.90 -7.83 -8.94
N VAL A 151 3.92 -7.53 -8.17
CA VAL A 151 5.09 -8.38 -7.97
C VAL A 151 5.49 -8.41 -6.51
N VAL A 152 5.80 -9.60 -6.01
CA VAL A 152 6.45 -9.75 -4.71
C VAL A 152 7.96 -9.61 -4.97
N PRO A 153 8.62 -8.58 -4.42
CA PRO A 153 10.04 -8.38 -4.65
C PRO A 153 10.86 -9.52 -4.03
N ALA A 154 12.06 -9.73 -4.56
CA ALA A 154 13.01 -10.63 -3.94
C ALA A 154 13.28 -10.20 -2.49
N GLN A 155 13.27 -11.16 -1.58
CA GLN A 155 13.46 -10.90 -0.16
C GLN A 155 14.34 -11.97 0.49
N THR A 156 15.08 -11.58 1.52
CA THR A 156 15.81 -12.51 2.37
C THR A 156 15.11 -12.59 3.71
N VAL A 157 14.64 -13.77 4.05
CA VAL A 157 14.02 -14.04 5.36
C VAL A 157 15.08 -14.66 6.25
N VAL A 158 15.35 -14.04 7.38
CA VAL A 158 16.25 -14.58 8.43
C VAL A 158 15.38 -15.21 9.50
N GLN A 159 15.55 -16.52 9.69
CA GLN A 159 14.89 -17.27 10.73
C GLN A 159 15.90 -17.61 11.83
N THR A 160 15.57 -17.26 13.05
CA THR A 160 16.38 -17.64 14.22
C THR A 160 15.82 -18.93 14.80
N ILE A 161 16.63 -20.00 14.78
CA ILE A 161 16.31 -21.30 15.35
C ILE A 161 17.00 -21.37 16.71
N ARG A 162 16.22 -21.49 17.78
CA ARG A 162 16.73 -21.62 19.15
C ARG A 162 16.72 -23.07 19.57
N TYR A 163 17.84 -23.54 20.10
CA TYR A 163 18.04 -24.90 20.58
C TYR A 163 17.93 -24.94 22.11
N TYR A 164 17.19 -25.92 22.59
CA TYR A 164 17.01 -26.15 24.01
C TYR A 164 17.37 -27.61 24.35
N ARG A 165 18.08 -27.82 25.46
CA ARG A 165 18.29 -29.14 26.05
C ARG A 165 17.30 -29.31 27.22
N THR A 166 16.67 -30.47 27.31
CA THR A 166 15.81 -30.80 28.45
C THR A 166 16.70 -31.38 29.55
N ARG A 167 16.81 -30.71 30.69
CA ARG A 167 17.41 -31.24 31.92
C ARG A 167 16.29 -31.94 32.70
N THR A 168 16.50 -33.19 33.06
CA THR A 168 15.56 -33.97 33.84
C THR A 168 16.11 -34.15 35.26
N PHE A 169 15.30 -33.80 36.23
CA PHE A 169 15.64 -34.00 37.65
C PHE A 169 15.01 -35.30 38.13
N VAL A 170 15.83 -36.17 38.73
CA VAL A 170 15.38 -37.50 39.21
C VAL A 170 15.66 -37.60 40.71
N ARG A 171 14.72 -38.12 41.45
CA ARG A 171 14.88 -38.44 42.88
C ARG A 171 14.55 -39.93 43.09
N GLY A 172 15.61 -40.71 43.33
CA GLY A 172 15.51 -42.16 43.24
C GLY A 172 15.10 -42.60 41.83
N ASN A 173 14.05 -43.41 41.69
CA ASN A 173 13.55 -43.88 40.40
C ASN A 173 12.42 -43.03 39.83
N ARG A 174 12.15 -41.84 40.39
CA ARG A 174 11.08 -40.95 39.96
C ARG A 174 11.61 -39.65 39.35
N ILE A 175 11.09 -39.25 38.20
CA ILE A 175 11.34 -37.91 37.59
C ILE A 175 10.55 -36.91 38.43
N VAL A 176 11.23 -35.95 39.06
CA VAL A 176 10.65 -34.88 39.87
C VAL A 176 10.54 -33.56 39.17
N GLY A 177 11.17 -33.40 38.00
CA GLY A 177 11.07 -32.18 37.20
C GLY A 177 11.76 -32.28 35.84
N ARG A 178 11.40 -31.42 34.94
CA ARG A 178 12.05 -31.19 33.63
C ARG A 178 12.19 -29.71 33.40
N GLU A 179 13.33 -29.28 32.98
CA GLU A 179 13.65 -27.88 32.65
C GLU A 179 14.21 -27.81 31.24
N LYS A 180 13.77 -26.80 30.47
CA LYS A 180 14.34 -26.50 29.16
C LYS A 180 15.44 -25.46 29.33
N VAL A 181 16.69 -25.86 29.12
CA VAL A 181 17.85 -24.98 29.18
C VAL A 181 18.22 -24.57 27.77
N PHE A 182 18.31 -23.26 27.53
CA PHE A 182 18.79 -22.71 26.27
C PHE A 182 20.22 -23.12 26.01
N VAL A 183 20.51 -23.63 24.82
CA VAL A 183 21.85 -24.15 24.46
C VAL A 183 22.51 -23.29 23.41
N GLY A 184 21.72 -22.58 22.60
CA GLY A 184 22.25 -21.73 21.56
C GLY A 184 21.21 -21.40 20.51
N GLU A 185 21.57 -20.54 19.57
CA GLU A 185 20.75 -20.20 18.43
C GLU A 185 21.52 -20.22 17.12
N LYS A 186 20.80 -20.45 16.02
CA LYS A 186 21.34 -20.43 14.67
C LYS A 186 20.45 -19.53 13.81
N HIS A 187 21.08 -18.60 13.10
CA HIS A 187 20.41 -17.79 12.10
C HIS A 187 20.49 -18.50 10.74
N VAL A 188 19.35 -18.77 10.14
CA VAL A 188 19.23 -19.36 8.80
C VAL A 188 18.60 -18.32 7.89
N SER A 189 19.34 -17.84 6.90
CA SER A 189 18.80 -16.95 5.89
C SER A 189 18.35 -17.74 4.67
N ARG A 190 17.13 -17.45 4.21
CA ARG A 190 16.61 -17.95 2.94
C ARG A 190 16.32 -16.77 2.01
N ARG A 191 16.89 -16.84 0.83
CA ARG A 191 16.61 -15.86 -0.23
C ARG A 191 15.47 -16.39 -1.10
N PHE A 192 14.43 -15.59 -1.26
CA PHE A 192 13.34 -15.83 -2.19
C PHE A 192 13.50 -14.89 -3.37
N GLY A 193 13.36 -15.41 -4.57
CA GLY A 193 13.35 -14.62 -5.81
C GLY A 193 12.07 -13.78 -5.93
N ARG A 194 11.99 -13.00 -7.00
CA ARG A 194 10.75 -12.30 -7.37
C ARG A 194 9.68 -13.34 -7.75
N SER A 195 8.46 -13.11 -7.35
CA SER A 195 7.33 -13.99 -7.65
C SER A 195 6.05 -13.19 -7.92
N ALA A 196 5.08 -13.82 -8.58
CA ALA A 196 3.74 -13.27 -8.69
C ALA A 196 3.07 -13.22 -7.31
N PRO A 197 2.15 -12.25 -7.07
CA PRO A 197 1.29 -12.25 -5.90
C PRO A 197 0.41 -13.51 -5.86
N THR A 198 0.00 -13.90 -4.67
CA THR A 198 -0.93 -15.01 -4.48
C THR A 198 -2.36 -14.62 -4.90
N ALA A 199 -3.21 -15.61 -5.19
CA ALA A 199 -4.64 -15.38 -5.42
C ALA A 199 -5.30 -14.60 -4.26
N ARG A 200 -4.89 -14.87 -3.02
CA ARG A 200 -5.35 -14.13 -1.83
C ARG A 200 -4.96 -12.66 -1.90
N SER A 201 -3.75 -12.34 -2.32
CA SER A 201 -3.28 -10.94 -2.47
C SER A 201 -4.08 -10.21 -3.53
N TYR A 202 -4.39 -10.86 -4.63
CA TYR A 202 -5.24 -10.29 -5.69
C TYR A 202 -6.69 -10.10 -5.22
N ALA A 203 -7.25 -11.04 -4.47
CA ALA A 203 -8.58 -10.89 -3.89
C ALA A 203 -8.65 -9.71 -2.90
N GLN A 204 -7.60 -9.51 -2.09
CA GLN A 204 -7.51 -8.35 -1.20
C GLN A 204 -7.43 -7.02 -1.96
N LEU A 205 -6.70 -6.99 -3.07
CA LEU A 205 -6.61 -5.80 -3.94
C LEU A 205 -7.96 -5.49 -4.60
N ALA A 206 -8.65 -6.49 -5.14
CA ALA A 206 -9.97 -6.34 -5.73
C ALA A 206 -10.99 -5.82 -4.70
N ALA A 207 -11.01 -6.42 -3.49
CA ALA A 207 -11.87 -5.97 -2.40
C ALA A 207 -11.58 -4.52 -1.99
N PHE A 208 -10.30 -4.13 -1.95
CA PHE A 208 -9.90 -2.75 -1.67
C PHE A 208 -10.42 -1.78 -2.73
N PHE A 209 -10.30 -2.09 -4.01
CA PHE A 209 -10.81 -1.21 -5.06
C PHE A 209 -12.33 -1.05 -5.00
N ILE A 210 -13.05 -2.13 -4.71
CA ILE A 210 -14.51 -2.07 -4.48
C ILE A 210 -14.83 -1.20 -3.25
N GLU A 211 -14.12 -1.40 -2.14
CA GLU A 211 -14.25 -0.60 -0.90
C GLU A 211 -14.05 0.91 -1.19
N MET A 212 -13.11 1.24 -2.08
CA MET A 212 -12.83 2.62 -2.49
C MET A 212 -13.79 3.14 -3.57
N GLY A 213 -14.75 2.34 -4.02
CA GLY A 213 -15.77 2.74 -5.01
C GLY A 213 -15.29 2.72 -6.46
N MET A 214 -14.21 1.99 -6.76
CA MET A 214 -13.75 1.79 -8.13
C MET A 214 -14.63 0.77 -8.86
N THR A 215 -14.68 0.86 -10.18
CA THR A 215 -15.35 -0.16 -11.01
C THR A 215 -14.46 -1.41 -11.16
N LYS A 216 -15.08 -2.54 -11.49
CA LYS A 216 -14.38 -3.79 -11.77
C LYS A 216 -13.37 -3.65 -12.92
N GLN A 217 -13.66 -2.77 -13.87
CA GLN A 217 -12.80 -2.49 -15.02
C GLN A 217 -11.37 -2.08 -14.61
N LEU A 218 -11.19 -1.36 -13.49
CA LEU A 218 -9.85 -1.00 -13.01
C LEU A 218 -9.00 -2.26 -12.72
N TYR A 219 -9.62 -3.25 -12.11
CA TYR A 219 -8.95 -4.52 -11.82
C TYR A 219 -8.63 -5.29 -13.09
N GLU A 220 -9.51 -5.27 -14.07
CA GLU A 220 -9.31 -5.89 -15.39
C GLU A 220 -8.15 -5.21 -16.13
N LEU A 221 -8.12 -3.87 -16.19
CA LEU A 221 -7.03 -3.11 -16.81
C LEU A 221 -5.67 -3.37 -16.15
N LEU A 222 -5.65 -3.56 -14.83
CA LEU A 222 -4.41 -3.89 -14.11
C LEU A 222 -3.78 -5.20 -14.65
N HIS A 223 -4.59 -6.20 -15.02
CA HIS A 223 -4.12 -7.47 -15.54
C HIS A 223 -3.70 -7.43 -17.02
N THR A 224 -3.92 -6.32 -17.72
CA THR A 224 -3.48 -6.19 -19.12
C THR A 224 -1.99 -5.87 -19.27
N ALA A 225 -1.32 -5.47 -18.18
CA ALA A 225 0.10 -5.15 -18.18
C ALA A 225 0.86 -6.04 -17.19
N PRO A 226 1.80 -6.87 -17.66
CA PRO A 226 2.64 -7.67 -16.79
C PRO A 226 3.50 -6.80 -15.88
N SER A 227 4.02 -7.35 -14.79
CA SER A 227 4.73 -6.61 -13.74
C SER A 227 5.99 -5.84 -14.19
N GLN A 228 6.51 -6.11 -15.41
CA GLN A 228 7.65 -5.42 -16.00
C GLN A 228 7.27 -4.26 -16.92
N SER A 229 5.98 -4.08 -17.17
CA SER A 229 5.44 -2.98 -18.00
C SER A 229 4.43 -2.14 -17.21
N MET A 230 3.84 -1.17 -17.87
CA MET A 230 2.84 -0.28 -17.27
C MET A 230 1.71 -0.03 -18.25
N ARG A 231 0.47 -0.25 -17.84
CA ARG A 231 -0.71 0.25 -18.54
C ARG A 231 -0.96 1.67 -18.08
N TRP A 232 -0.69 2.64 -18.94
CA TRP A 232 -1.05 4.04 -18.71
C TRP A 232 -2.51 4.22 -19.06
N LEU A 233 -3.27 4.78 -18.12
CA LEU A 233 -4.69 4.98 -18.28
C LEU A 233 -4.95 6.31 -19.00
N THR A 234 -5.86 6.27 -19.97
CA THR A 234 -6.35 7.48 -20.63
C THR A 234 -7.28 8.26 -19.71
N PRO A 235 -7.54 9.57 -19.96
CA PRO A 235 -8.50 10.35 -19.20
C PRO A 235 -9.88 9.68 -19.11
N ASP A 236 -10.36 9.07 -20.19
CA ASP A 236 -11.65 8.38 -20.24
C ASP A 236 -11.63 7.10 -19.38
N GLU A 237 -10.56 6.31 -19.44
CA GLU A 237 -10.39 5.13 -18.59
C GLU A 237 -10.33 5.51 -17.11
N LEU A 238 -9.67 6.61 -16.76
CA LEU A 238 -9.60 7.12 -15.40
C LEU A 238 -10.98 7.45 -14.84
N LEU A 239 -11.84 8.11 -15.64
CA LEU A 239 -13.22 8.42 -15.27
C LEU A 239 -14.11 7.17 -15.26
N ALA A 240 -14.02 6.31 -16.29
CA ALA A 240 -14.81 5.09 -16.40
C ALA A 240 -14.53 4.11 -15.26
N THR A 241 -13.27 3.98 -14.85
CA THR A 241 -12.86 3.17 -13.70
C THR A 241 -13.15 3.82 -12.36
N ARG A 242 -13.54 5.09 -12.36
CA ARG A 242 -13.67 5.94 -11.18
C ARG A 242 -12.35 6.12 -10.40
N LEU A 243 -11.21 5.84 -11.01
CA LEU A 243 -9.92 6.13 -10.38
C LEU A 243 -9.66 7.64 -10.35
N ALA A 244 -10.16 8.40 -11.34
CA ALA A 244 -10.39 9.83 -11.24
C ALA A 244 -11.89 10.13 -11.09
N THR A 245 -12.20 11.21 -10.38
CA THR A 245 -13.55 11.81 -10.35
C THR A 245 -13.64 12.99 -11.29
N GLU A 246 -12.52 13.67 -11.53
CA GLU A 246 -12.44 14.86 -12.34
C GLU A 246 -11.08 14.95 -13.05
N ASN A 247 -11.07 15.41 -14.29
CA ASN A 247 -9.86 15.70 -15.08
C ASN A 247 -9.48 17.18 -14.90
N ARG A 248 -8.97 17.54 -13.72
CA ARG A 248 -8.59 18.92 -13.40
C ARG A 248 -7.16 18.98 -12.91
N SER A 249 -6.47 20.08 -13.24
CA SER A 249 -5.11 20.33 -12.82
C SER A 249 -5.03 20.81 -11.37
N ALA A 250 -3.92 20.51 -10.71
CA ALA A 250 -3.66 20.90 -9.33
C ALA A 250 -3.64 22.42 -9.18
N GLU A 251 -3.14 23.11 -10.18
CA GLU A 251 -3.03 24.57 -10.27
C GLU A 251 -4.39 25.24 -10.15
N THR A 252 -5.46 24.58 -10.63
CA THR A 252 -6.84 25.09 -10.51
C THR A 252 -7.48 24.75 -9.19
N ILE A 253 -7.01 23.71 -8.49
CA ILE A 253 -7.59 23.22 -7.24
C ILE A 253 -7.06 24.00 -6.04
N VAL A 254 -5.75 24.28 -6.00
CA VAL A 254 -5.10 24.99 -4.90
C VAL A 254 -5.08 26.51 -5.07
N HIS A 255 -5.56 27.05 -6.20
CA HIS A 255 -5.71 28.49 -6.45
C HIS A 255 -7.13 29.00 -6.34
N THR A 256 -8.12 28.12 -6.37
CA THR A 256 -9.51 28.53 -6.31
C THR A 256 -9.88 28.85 -4.85
N PRO A 257 -10.41 30.05 -4.54
CA PRO A 257 -11.02 30.31 -3.25
C PRO A 257 -12.02 29.20 -2.97
N ARG A 258 -11.85 28.47 -1.90
CA ARG A 258 -12.69 27.33 -1.55
C ARG A 258 -14.10 27.85 -1.31
N ALA A 259 -15.06 27.54 -2.16
CA ALA A 259 -16.45 27.75 -1.86
C ALA A 259 -16.76 27.15 -0.47
N PRO A 260 -17.62 27.79 0.36
CA PRO A 260 -18.03 27.23 1.65
C PRO A 260 -18.43 25.77 1.43
N ALA A 261 -17.94 24.87 2.31
CA ALA A 261 -18.24 23.46 2.22
C ALA A 261 -19.74 23.27 2.13
N GLU A 262 -20.24 22.75 1.01
CA GLU A 262 -21.61 22.29 0.90
C GLU A 262 -21.88 21.33 2.07
N PRO A 263 -23.03 21.47 2.76
CA PRO A 263 -23.37 20.55 3.83
C PRO A 263 -23.30 19.11 3.28
N PRO A 264 -22.87 18.13 4.07
CA PRO A 264 -22.69 16.77 3.61
C PRO A 264 -24.00 16.30 2.95
N ALA A 265 -23.94 15.98 1.66
CA ALA A 265 -25.03 15.32 0.99
C ALA A 265 -25.45 14.14 1.85
N THR A 266 -26.71 14.12 2.23
CA THR A 266 -27.35 13.09 3.06
C THR A 266 -26.80 11.72 2.70
N ALA A 267 -26.30 11.02 3.71
CA ALA A 267 -25.70 9.70 3.63
C ALA A 267 -26.45 8.84 2.60
N PHE A 268 -25.72 8.32 1.62
CA PHE A 268 -26.23 7.25 0.78
C PHE A 268 -26.75 6.14 1.73
N PRO A 269 -27.96 5.63 1.53
CA PRO A 269 -28.44 4.52 2.33
C PRO A 269 -27.42 3.39 2.19
N ALA A 270 -27.01 2.84 3.33
CA ALA A 270 -26.12 1.70 3.38
C ALA A 270 -26.68 0.63 2.44
N ALA A 271 -25.95 0.31 1.39
CA ALA A 271 -26.29 -0.79 0.52
C ALA A 271 -26.29 -2.06 1.39
N THR A 272 -27.46 -2.63 1.59
CA THR A 272 -27.62 -3.96 2.17
C THR A 272 -26.70 -4.91 1.40
N PRO A 273 -25.89 -5.75 2.07
CA PRO A 273 -25.05 -6.70 1.35
C PRO A 273 -25.98 -7.63 0.55
N ALA A 274 -25.99 -7.50 -0.76
CA ALA A 274 -26.60 -8.51 -1.61
C ALA A 274 -25.79 -9.78 -1.42
N GLU A 275 -26.47 -10.79 -0.90
CA GLU A 275 -25.96 -12.16 -0.75
C GLU A 275 -25.57 -12.65 -2.16
N VAL A 276 -24.25 -12.65 -2.45
CA VAL A 276 -23.72 -13.22 -3.69
C VAL A 276 -23.75 -14.73 -3.51
N VAL A 277 -24.87 -15.36 -3.90
CA VAL A 277 -24.93 -16.80 -4.08
C VAL A 277 -24.01 -17.17 -5.23
N ILE A 278 -22.81 -17.63 -4.91
CA ILE A 278 -21.92 -18.27 -5.86
C ILE A 278 -22.52 -19.62 -6.19
N LYS A 279 -23.28 -19.69 -7.28
CA LYS A 279 -23.72 -20.95 -7.85
C LYS A 279 -22.49 -21.69 -8.36
N ALA A 280 -22.10 -22.73 -7.66
CA ALA A 280 -21.03 -23.61 -8.10
C ALA A 280 -21.42 -24.16 -9.49
N ALA A 281 -20.57 -23.97 -10.47
CA ALA A 281 -20.72 -24.59 -11.77
C ALA A 281 -20.54 -26.09 -11.60
N GLU A 282 -21.55 -26.86 -11.97
CA GLU A 282 -21.47 -28.31 -12.10
C GLU A 282 -20.42 -28.69 -13.11
N PRO A 283 -19.53 -29.65 -12.82
CA PRO A 283 -18.57 -30.14 -13.81
C PRO A 283 -19.28 -30.97 -14.87
N ALA A 284 -19.03 -30.67 -16.12
CA ALA A 284 -19.48 -31.45 -17.26
C ALA A 284 -18.97 -32.91 -17.15
N PRO A 285 -19.77 -33.92 -17.52
CA PRO A 285 -19.34 -35.31 -17.51
C PRO A 285 -18.47 -35.60 -18.73
N GLY A 286 -17.23 -36.02 -18.51
CA GLY A 286 -16.43 -36.57 -19.61
C GLY A 286 -14.94 -36.56 -19.36
N SER A 287 -14.42 -37.78 -19.14
CA SER A 287 -13.03 -38.23 -19.20
C SER A 287 -12.21 -38.16 -17.93
N LEU A 288 -12.31 -39.27 -17.20
CA LEU A 288 -11.35 -39.70 -16.18
C LEU A 288 -10.06 -40.15 -16.86
N SER A 289 -9.00 -39.35 -16.76
CA SER A 289 -7.63 -39.83 -16.87
C SER A 289 -7.02 -39.75 -15.49
N ALA A 290 -6.65 -40.87 -14.93
CA ALA A 290 -6.03 -41.00 -13.63
C ALA A 290 -4.67 -40.27 -13.58
N PRO A 291 -4.34 -39.54 -12.51
CA PRO A 291 -3.01 -39.01 -12.34
C PRO A 291 -2.00 -40.09 -12.01
N PRO A 292 -0.72 -39.94 -12.45
CA PRO A 292 0.34 -40.91 -12.16
C PRO A 292 0.64 -40.96 -10.66
N PRO A 293 1.11 -42.09 -10.11
CA PRO A 293 1.39 -42.26 -8.67
C PRO A 293 2.55 -41.39 -8.24
N LEU A 294 2.36 -40.68 -7.13
CA LEU A 294 3.38 -39.90 -6.44
C LEU A 294 4.49 -40.84 -5.88
N PRO A 295 5.77 -40.42 -5.98
CA PRO A 295 6.85 -41.20 -5.38
C PRO A 295 6.77 -41.22 -3.86
N SER A 296 6.95 -42.38 -3.29
CA SER A 296 6.85 -42.71 -1.87
C SER A 296 8.08 -42.26 -1.05
N PHE A 297 8.32 -40.96 -0.98
CA PHE A 297 9.30 -40.42 -0.03
C PHE A 297 8.71 -39.17 0.62
N LEU A 298 7.96 -39.37 1.68
CA LEU A 298 7.73 -38.41 2.76
C LEU A 298 6.74 -39.03 3.80
N ARG A 299 7.23 -40.04 4.50
CA ARG A 299 6.66 -40.35 5.82
C ARG A 299 7.56 -39.75 6.89
N SER A 300 6.91 -39.05 7.79
CA SER A 300 7.40 -38.63 9.09
C SER A 300 8.16 -37.29 9.14
N THR A 301 7.44 -36.21 9.41
CA THR A 301 7.63 -35.45 10.67
C THR A 301 6.47 -34.48 10.86
N SER A 302 5.60 -34.82 11.79
CA SER A 302 4.58 -33.95 12.34
C SER A 302 5.23 -32.81 13.12
N ALA A 303 5.44 -31.66 12.49
CA ALA A 303 5.80 -30.43 13.18
C ALA A 303 4.53 -29.75 13.68
N ARG A 304 4.21 -29.92 14.95
CA ARG A 304 3.19 -29.13 15.65
C ARG A 304 3.65 -27.67 15.67
N LEU A 305 2.95 -26.83 14.94
CA LEU A 305 2.97 -25.38 15.14
C LEU A 305 2.41 -25.06 16.52
N HIS A 306 3.28 -24.75 17.48
CA HIS A 306 2.87 -24.11 18.72
C HIS A 306 2.87 -22.60 18.51
N CYS A 307 1.66 -22.08 18.53
CA CYS A 307 1.36 -20.66 18.61
C CYS A 307 1.83 -20.14 19.97
N ALA A 308 2.93 -19.33 19.99
CA ALA A 308 3.42 -18.66 21.19
C ALA A 308 3.00 -17.18 21.14
N PHE A 309 1.72 -16.95 21.40
CA PHE A 309 1.22 -15.62 21.80
C PHE A 309 -0.13 -15.84 22.53
N CYS A 310 -0.06 -16.15 23.81
CA CYS A 310 -1.10 -15.86 24.76
C CYS A 310 -0.55 -15.97 26.19
N SER A 311 -0.80 -14.95 26.94
CA SER A 311 -0.79 -14.85 28.39
C SER A 311 0.42 -14.17 29.02
N GLY A 312 0.13 -12.92 29.37
CA GLY A 312 0.84 -12.13 30.34
C GLY A 312 0.46 -12.46 31.77
N ALA A 313 0.99 -11.70 32.63
CA ALA A 313 0.70 -11.47 34.04
C ALA A 313 1.70 -12.07 35.06
N GLY A 314 2.55 -11.19 35.54
CA GLY A 314 2.71 -10.93 36.98
C GLY A 314 3.57 -11.87 37.78
N ARG A 315 4.74 -11.38 38.21
CA ARG A 315 5.00 -11.05 39.64
C ARG A 315 6.44 -10.62 39.90
N LYS A 316 6.52 -9.69 40.79
CA LYS A 316 7.67 -9.01 41.42
C LYS A 316 8.60 -9.94 42.19
N GLY A 317 9.82 -9.43 42.39
CA GLY A 317 10.79 -9.80 43.45
C GLY A 317 12.13 -10.07 42.85
N GLY A 318 13.11 -9.30 42.94
CA GLY A 318 13.82 -8.76 44.10
C GLY A 318 15.13 -9.51 44.26
N GLY A 319 16.27 -8.78 44.22
CA GLY A 319 17.47 -9.25 44.93
C GLY A 319 18.74 -9.45 44.06
N ASP A 320 19.56 -8.41 44.09
CA ASP A 320 21.00 -8.39 44.30
C ASP A 320 21.99 -8.94 43.27
N ALA A 321 22.77 -7.99 42.81
CA ALA A 321 24.14 -8.14 42.28
C ALA A 321 25.15 -8.31 43.45
N PRO A 322 26.47 -8.35 43.28
CA PRO A 322 27.38 -8.46 42.13
C PRO A 322 28.67 -9.26 42.47
N PRO A 323 29.88 -8.90 42.08
CA PRO A 323 30.77 -9.28 40.97
C PRO A 323 32.03 -10.02 41.48
N PRO A 324 33.23 -9.90 40.98
CA PRO A 324 33.80 -9.97 39.64
C PRO A 324 34.91 -11.04 39.53
N HIS A 325 35.29 -11.40 38.37
CA HIS A 325 36.67 -11.47 37.86
C HIS A 325 36.66 -11.79 36.38
#